data_139a2bb1fec923a52058db47c4fd2eb8
#
_entry.id   139a2bb1fec923a52058db47c4fd2eb8
#
_cell.length_a   1.000
_cell.length_b   1.000
_cell.length_c   1.000
_cell.angle_alpha   90.00
_cell.angle_beta   90.00
_cell.angle_gamma   90.00
#
_symmetry.space_group_name_H-M   'P 1'
#
loop_
_entity.id
_entity.type
_entity.pdbx_description
1 polymer ?
#
loop_
_entity_poly.entity_id
_entity_poly.type
_entity_poly.pdbx_seq_one_letter_code
_entity_poly.pdbx_strand_id
1 'polypeptide(L)'
;MTTPLVDLLGTHIKWGTVPGAVAVLAVGDDPLEAVAVGRAAVGGAEMRPDAIMRIQSMTKAITSVSALRLVASGRLVLDDSVEPWLPELAERRVLVSPDAMLSDTVPASRPITVRDLLTNTSGYGMIPVSSPLQQAMAENGTEAGADPVAMGADEWLARLAELPLAFQPGQGWRYHHSFAILGILISRVTGRPTGDHLRDDLTGPLGMVDTAFWVPLDQAHRLPAAYRHTDDGLTETEPAGGGFYAGAPPFDVSHAELVSTADDYLAFLRMLVHGGIAQTGDARGERMLPADLAAAMIRDQTPPAAKAPDSFFSPTFWDEMGWGFGVGIEATGPHAGRFTWSGGQGTNFYVDPDGTIGILLTQVELGDPVIELIREFQTLHG
;
A
#
# COMPACT_ATOMS: atom_id res chain seq x y z
N MET A 1 -9.64 12.49 31.65
CA MET A 1 -8.57 11.46 31.64
C MET A 1 -8.16 11.32 30.20
N THR A 2 -6.87 11.39 29.91
CA THR A 2 -6.33 11.09 28.58
C THR A 2 -6.45 9.58 28.34
N THR A 3 -6.65 9.18 27.10
CA THR A 3 -6.65 7.77 26.73
C THR A 3 -5.22 7.28 26.48
N PRO A 4 -4.95 5.97 26.56
CA PRO A 4 -3.61 5.43 26.23
C PRO A 4 -3.10 5.87 24.86
N LEU A 5 -4.01 6.00 23.89
CA LEU A 5 -3.70 6.44 22.53
C LEU A 5 -3.23 7.91 22.50
N VAL A 6 -3.93 8.81 23.21
CA VAL A 6 -3.52 10.22 23.33
C VAL A 6 -2.18 10.36 24.06
N ASP A 7 -1.95 9.56 25.09
CA ASP A 7 -0.71 9.59 25.87
C ASP A 7 0.48 9.08 25.04
N LEU A 8 0.32 8.01 24.25
CA LEU A 8 1.33 7.52 23.31
C LEU A 8 1.69 8.58 22.30
N LEU A 9 0.71 9.10 21.55
CA LEU A 9 0.96 10.09 20.49
C LEU A 9 1.56 11.37 21.06
N GLY A 10 1.06 11.84 22.22
CA GLY A 10 1.59 13.01 22.92
C GLY A 10 3.04 12.85 23.35
N THR A 11 3.47 11.64 23.68
CA THR A 11 4.86 11.31 24.01
C THR A 11 5.76 11.42 22.78
N HIS A 12 5.37 10.81 21.66
CA HIS A 12 6.12 10.85 20.42
C HIS A 12 6.20 12.27 19.81
N ILE A 13 5.13 13.08 19.97
CA ILE A 13 5.15 14.50 19.57
C ILE A 13 6.18 15.27 20.43
N LYS A 14 6.22 15.07 21.74
CA LYS A 14 7.21 15.71 22.64
C LYS A 14 8.65 15.30 22.31
N TRP A 15 8.87 14.09 21.87
CA TRP A 15 10.18 13.59 21.44
C TRP A 15 10.59 14.10 20.05
N GLY A 16 9.66 14.72 19.31
CA GLY A 16 9.90 15.17 17.94
C GLY A 16 9.87 14.04 16.91
N THR A 17 9.31 12.88 17.25
CA THR A 17 9.13 11.77 16.32
C THR A 17 8.20 12.17 15.17
N VAL A 18 7.09 12.83 15.50
CA VAL A 18 6.11 13.32 14.55
C VAL A 18 5.59 14.70 14.97
N PRO A 19 5.20 15.60 14.06
CA PRO A 19 4.59 16.87 14.42
C PRO A 19 3.14 16.70 14.90
N GLY A 20 2.48 15.68 14.44
CA GLY A 20 1.12 15.30 14.78
C GLY A 20 0.71 14.00 14.09
N ALA A 21 -0.40 13.45 14.52
CA ALA A 21 -0.95 12.20 14.00
C ALA A 21 -2.47 12.15 14.14
N VAL A 22 -3.10 11.32 13.31
CA VAL A 22 -4.47 10.85 13.49
C VAL A 22 -4.39 9.34 13.75
N ALA A 23 -5.09 8.85 14.76
CA ALA A 23 -5.15 7.43 15.04
C ALA A 23 -6.54 6.99 15.46
N VAL A 24 -6.84 5.73 15.17
CA VAL A 24 -8.10 5.08 15.42
C VAL A 24 -7.85 3.71 16.03
N LEU A 25 -8.58 3.41 17.09
CA LEU A 25 -8.72 2.06 17.64
C LEU A 25 -10.20 1.73 17.71
N ALA A 26 -10.61 0.61 17.11
CA ALA A 26 -11.97 0.13 17.12
C ALA A 26 -11.99 -1.35 17.48
N VAL A 27 -12.96 -1.78 18.26
CA VAL A 27 -13.18 -3.19 18.63
C VAL A 27 -14.58 -3.58 18.17
N GLY A 28 -14.66 -4.43 17.16
CA GLY A 28 -15.95 -4.83 16.58
C GLY A 28 -16.75 -3.63 16.06
N ASP A 29 -18.04 -3.57 16.42
CA ASP A 29 -18.95 -2.47 16.05
C ASP A 29 -19.02 -1.34 17.10
N ASP A 30 -18.19 -1.38 18.16
CA ASP A 30 -18.20 -0.38 19.22
C ASP A 30 -17.86 1.02 18.68
N PRO A 31 -18.44 2.09 19.31
CA PRO A 31 -18.21 3.46 18.87
C PRO A 31 -16.72 3.78 18.87
N LEU A 32 -16.30 4.30 17.77
CA LEU A 32 -14.94 4.60 17.41
C LEU A 32 -14.38 5.71 18.27
N GLU A 33 -13.17 5.53 18.78
CA GLU A 33 -12.34 6.62 19.24
C GLU A 33 -11.35 6.99 18.14
N ALA A 34 -11.59 8.10 17.43
CA ALA A 34 -10.62 8.72 16.55
C ALA A 34 -9.99 9.91 17.28
N VAL A 35 -8.68 9.93 17.36
CA VAL A 35 -7.94 11.03 17.99
C VAL A 35 -7.03 11.72 16.96
N ALA A 36 -7.02 13.05 17.00
CA ALA A 36 -6.04 13.86 16.29
C ALA A 36 -5.21 14.64 17.32
N VAL A 37 -3.90 14.48 17.28
CA VAL A 37 -2.99 15.07 18.27
C VAL A 37 -1.86 15.80 17.55
N GLY A 38 -1.43 16.93 18.09
CA GLY A 38 -0.34 17.73 17.55
C GLY A 38 -0.76 18.64 16.41
N ARG A 39 0.12 18.80 15.42
CA ARG A 39 -0.03 19.81 14.36
C ARG A 39 0.07 19.19 12.96
N ALA A 40 -0.65 19.80 12.02
CA ALA A 40 -0.62 19.44 10.59
C ALA A 40 0.71 19.84 9.91
N ALA A 41 1.46 20.75 10.50
CA ALA A 41 2.80 21.16 10.10
C ALA A 41 3.57 21.64 11.34
N VAL A 42 4.89 21.54 11.34
CA VAL A 42 5.73 22.10 12.41
C VAL A 42 5.47 23.60 12.53
N GLY A 43 5.03 24.04 13.70
CA GLY A 43 4.63 25.46 13.93
C GLY A 43 3.33 25.87 13.25
N GLY A 44 2.64 24.95 12.55
CA GLY A 44 1.41 25.21 11.80
C GLY A 44 0.12 25.04 12.62
N ALA A 45 -1.00 24.82 11.92
CA ALA A 45 -2.32 24.59 12.49
C ALA A 45 -2.37 23.27 13.29
N GLU A 46 -3.37 23.12 14.16
CA GLU A 46 -3.64 21.87 14.86
C GLU A 46 -3.99 20.75 13.87
N MET A 47 -3.63 19.51 14.20
CA MET A 47 -4.02 18.32 13.43
C MET A 47 -5.54 18.14 13.51
N ARG A 48 -6.16 17.95 12.37
CA ARG A 48 -7.61 17.74 12.25
C ARG A 48 -7.92 16.24 12.21
N PRO A 49 -9.03 15.78 12.81
CA PRO A 49 -9.47 14.38 12.70
C PRO A 49 -9.76 13.98 11.24
N ASP A 50 -10.24 14.90 10.43
CA ASP A 50 -10.57 14.71 9.02
C ASP A 50 -9.39 15.06 8.06
N ALA A 51 -8.15 15.06 8.58
CA ALA A 51 -6.97 15.28 7.75
C ALA A 51 -6.85 14.22 6.65
N ILE A 52 -6.60 14.68 5.42
CA ILE A 52 -6.37 13.80 4.26
C ILE A 52 -4.89 13.46 4.23
N MET A 53 -4.56 12.19 4.47
CA MET A 53 -3.20 11.72 4.65
C MET A 53 -2.70 10.94 3.43
N ARG A 54 -1.43 11.09 3.09
CA ARG A 54 -0.75 10.23 2.11
C ARG A 54 -0.60 8.85 2.71
N ILE A 55 -1.44 7.89 2.32
CA ILE A 55 -1.47 6.55 2.95
C ILE A 55 -0.40 5.60 2.39
N GLN A 56 0.28 6.01 1.34
CA GLN A 56 1.39 5.29 0.76
C GLN A 56 1.04 3.80 0.51
N SER A 57 1.86 2.87 0.97
CA SER A 57 1.68 1.44 0.68
C SER A 57 0.40 0.81 1.23
N MET A 58 -0.35 1.50 2.10
CA MET A 58 -1.71 1.06 2.46
C MET A 58 -2.66 1.08 1.23
N THR A 59 -2.32 1.81 0.16
CA THR A 59 -2.94 1.79 -1.17
C THR A 59 -3.11 0.37 -1.72
N LYS A 60 -2.13 -0.53 -1.47
CA LYS A 60 -2.12 -1.88 -2.02
C LYS A 60 -3.33 -2.70 -1.62
N ALA A 61 -3.82 -2.54 -0.40
CA ALA A 61 -5.01 -3.25 0.07
C ALA A 61 -6.26 -2.83 -0.72
N ILE A 62 -6.44 -1.53 -0.96
CA ILE A 62 -7.56 -0.98 -1.75
C ILE A 62 -7.46 -1.44 -3.21
N THR A 63 -6.27 -1.35 -3.82
CA THR A 63 -6.02 -1.82 -5.18
C THR A 63 -6.31 -3.31 -5.32
N SER A 64 -5.94 -4.11 -4.31
CA SER A 64 -6.24 -5.55 -4.30
C SER A 64 -7.72 -5.85 -4.31
N VAL A 65 -8.51 -5.17 -3.48
CA VAL A 65 -9.97 -5.36 -3.48
C VAL A 65 -10.56 -5.01 -4.84
N SER A 66 -10.11 -3.91 -5.47
CA SER A 66 -10.55 -3.54 -6.82
C SER A 66 -10.26 -4.64 -7.85
N ALA A 67 -9.03 -5.18 -7.85
CA ALA A 67 -8.68 -6.29 -8.75
C ALA A 67 -9.50 -7.56 -8.45
N LEU A 68 -9.71 -7.90 -7.17
CA LEU A 68 -10.51 -9.05 -6.77
C LEU A 68 -11.99 -8.89 -7.13
N ARG A 69 -12.53 -7.66 -7.18
CA ARG A 69 -13.88 -7.40 -7.69
C ARG A 69 -13.98 -7.65 -9.21
N LEU A 70 -12.91 -7.32 -9.96
CA LEU A 70 -12.83 -7.71 -11.38
C LEU A 70 -12.76 -9.23 -11.56
N VAL A 71 -12.09 -9.94 -10.64
CA VAL A 71 -12.12 -11.41 -10.61
C VAL A 71 -13.53 -11.92 -10.27
N ALA A 72 -14.18 -11.37 -9.27
CA ALA A 72 -15.55 -11.75 -8.88
C ALA A 72 -16.57 -11.55 -10.00
N SER A 73 -16.39 -10.52 -10.83
CA SER A 73 -17.25 -10.25 -12.00
C SER A 73 -16.86 -11.04 -13.26
N GLY A 74 -15.84 -11.89 -13.20
CA GLY A 74 -15.35 -12.69 -14.33
C GLY A 74 -14.59 -11.90 -15.41
N ARG A 75 -14.23 -10.64 -15.15
CA ARG A 75 -13.43 -9.81 -16.06
C ARG A 75 -11.95 -10.13 -15.99
N LEU A 76 -11.49 -10.66 -14.87
CA LEU A 76 -10.15 -11.22 -14.64
C LEU A 76 -10.27 -12.63 -14.06
N VAL A 77 -9.23 -13.43 -14.22
CA VAL A 77 -9.05 -14.72 -13.55
C VAL A 77 -7.68 -14.71 -12.86
N LEU A 78 -7.61 -15.15 -11.61
CA LEU A 78 -6.38 -15.03 -10.80
C LEU A 78 -5.15 -15.68 -11.47
N ASP A 79 -5.35 -16.83 -12.09
CA ASP A 79 -4.27 -17.64 -12.66
C ASP A 79 -4.08 -17.45 -14.17
N ASP A 80 -4.85 -16.53 -14.79
CA ASP A 80 -4.70 -16.19 -16.20
C ASP A 80 -3.57 -15.19 -16.42
N SER A 81 -2.97 -15.24 -17.61
CA SER A 81 -1.95 -14.31 -18.09
C SER A 81 -2.47 -12.87 -18.14
N VAL A 82 -1.62 -11.92 -17.77
CA VAL A 82 -1.90 -10.49 -17.92
C VAL A 82 -1.63 -9.97 -19.34
N GLU A 83 -0.95 -10.76 -20.19
CA GLU A 83 -0.51 -10.35 -21.55
C GLU A 83 -1.63 -9.85 -22.48
N PRO A 84 -2.86 -10.39 -22.45
CA PRO A 84 -3.95 -9.86 -23.28
C PRO A 84 -4.24 -8.37 -23.04
N TRP A 85 -3.95 -7.88 -21.82
CA TRP A 85 -4.16 -6.49 -21.40
C TRP A 85 -2.87 -5.69 -21.34
N LEU A 86 -1.73 -6.36 -21.12
CA LEU A 86 -0.40 -5.80 -20.96
C LEU A 86 0.58 -6.48 -21.95
N PRO A 87 0.41 -6.27 -23.27
CA PRO A 87 1.24 -6.94 -24.29
C PRO A 87 2.73 -6.58 -24.17
N GLU A 88 3.08 -5.47 -23.52
CA GLU A 88 4.47 -5.10 -23.20
C GLU A 88 5.15 -6.14 -22.30
N LEU A 89 4.36 -6.90 -21.52
CA LEU A 89 4.87 -7.94 -20.62
C LEU A 89 4.84 -9.33 -21.25
N ALA A 90 4.58 -9.46 -22.55
CA ALA A 90 4.69 -10.72 -23.25
C ALA A 90 6.16 -11.16 -23.45
N GLU A 91 6.40 -12.47 -23.52
CA GLU A 91 7.70 -13.06 -23.85
C GLU A 91 8.86 -12.55 -22.98
N ARG A 92 8.62 -12.42 -21.66
CA ARG A 92 9.63 -11.92 -20.73
C ARG A 92 10.90 -12.78 -20.69
N ARG A 93 12.01 -12.08 -20.45
CA ARG A 93 13.31 -12.69 -20.14
C ARG A 93 13.58 -12.58 -18.66
N VAL A 94 14.27 -13.55 -18.08
CA VAL A 94 14.59 -13.65 -16.66
C VAL A 94 16.10 -13.75 -16.49
N LEU A 95 16.67 -13.02 -15.56
CA LEU A 95 18.09 -13.13 -15.21
C LEU A 95 18.45 -14.55 -14.77
N VAL A 96 19.61 -15.04 -15.15
CA VAL A 96 20.12 -16.36 -14.74
C VAL A 96 20.51 -16.39 -13.25
N SER A 97 20.86 -15.23 -12.68
CA SER A 97 21.08 -15.01 -11.24
C SER A 97 20.82 -13.55 -10.89
N PRO A 98 20.60 -13.18 -9.61
CA PRO A 98 20.32 -11.79 -9.21
C PRO A 98 21.40 -10.79 -9.58
N ASP A 99 22.64 -11.19 -9.68
CA ASP A 99 23.82 -10.35 -9.98
C ASP A 99 24.29 -10.47 -11.42
N ALA A 100 23.54 -11.21 -12.28
CA ALA A 100 23.89 -11.41 -13.68
C ALA A 100 23.88 -10.08 -14.44
N MET A 101 24.68 -10.00 -15.52
CA MET A 101 24.55 -8.92 -16.49
C MET A 101 23.15 -8.95 -17.13
N LEU A 102 22.62 -7.80 -17.53
CA LEU A 102 21.27 -7.72 -18.10
C LEU A 102 21.09 -8.56 -19.37
N SER A 103 22.17 -8.87 -20.07
CA SER A 103 22.18 -9.76 -21.25
C SER A 103 22.06 -11.26 -20.91
N ASP A 104 22.42 -11.64 -19.67
CA ASP A 104 22.53 -13.03 -19.26
C ASP A 104 21.17 -13.51 -18.75
N THR A 105 20.31 -13.85 -19.69
CA THR A 105 18.91 -14.16 -19.44
C THR A 105 18.47 -15.46 -20.10
N VAL A 106 17.42 -16.03 -19.53
CA VAL A 106 16.66 -17.17 -20.10
C VAL A 106 15.20 -16.72 -20.35
N PRO A 107 14.43 -17.42 -21.19
CA PRO A 107 13.00 -17.14 -21.31
C PRO A 107 12.27 -17.35 -19.98
N ALA A 108 11.23 -16.58 -19.72
CA ALA A 108 10.28 -16.88 -18.66
C ALA A 108 9.62 -18.26 -18.92
N SER A 109 9.48 -19.05 -17.88
CA SER A 109 8.90 -20.42 -17.96
C SER A 109 7.38 -20.39 -18.19
N ARG A 110 6.74 -19.28 -17.85
CA ARG A 110 5.32 -18.98 -18.05
C ARG A 110 5.08 -17.47 -18.06
N PRO A 111 3.92 -17.02 -18.56
CA PRO A 111 3.48 -15.64 -18.40
C PRO A 111 3.31 -15.22 -16.94
N ILE A 112 3.33 -13.90 -16.69
CA ILE A 112 2.92 -13.31 -15.43
C ILE A 112 1.39 -13.41 -15.33
N THR A 113 0.88 -13.77 -14.14
CA THR A 113 -0.55 -13.89 -13.86
C THR A 113 -1.06 -12.74 -12.97
N VAL A 114 -2.38 -12.58 -12.89
CA VAL A 114 -3.02 -11.65 -11.95
C VAL A 114 -2.64 -11.97 -10.50
N ARG A 115 -2.56 -13.27 -10.16
CA ARG A 115 -2.10 -13.74 -8.85
C ARG A 115 -0.67 -13.28 -8.56
N ASP A 116 0.25 -13.39 -9.53
CA ASP A 116 1.64 -12.96 -9.34
C ASP A 116 1.73 -11.46 -9.03
N LEU A 117 0.87 -10.63 -9.62
CA LEU A 117 0.82 -9.21 -9.29
C LEU A 117 0.33 -8.98 -7.86
N LEU A 118 -0.78 -9.62 -7.46
CA LEU A 118 -1.35 -9.51 -6.12
C LEU A 118 -0.43 -10.00 -5.00
N THR A 119 0.46 -10.96 -5.33
CA THR A 119 1.37 -11.58 -4.36
C THR A 119 2.81 -11.09 -4.43
N ASN A 120 3.12 -10.08 -5.28
CA ASN A 120 4.49 -9.60 -5.50
C ASN A 120 5.46 -10.68 -6.01
N THR A 121 4.96 -11.65 -6.77
CA THR A 121 5.76 -12.75 -7.34
C THR A 121 5.91 -12.65 -8.86
N SER A 122 5.68 -11.46 -9.45
CA SER A 122 5.75 -11.25 -10.89
C SER A 122 7.16 -11.35 -11.50
N GLY A 123 8.20 -11.16 -10.69
CA GLY A 123 9.60 -11.01 -11.12
C GLY A 123 10.06 -9.56 -11.20
N TYR A 124 9.14 -8.59 -11.16
CA TYR A 124 9.44 -7.17 -10.99
C TYR A 124 9.30 -6.74 -9.53
N GLY A 125 10.14 -5.82 -9.07
CA GLY A 125 10.03 -5.26 -7.72
C GLY A 125 11.28 -4.54 -7.27
N MET A 126 11.25 -4.00 -6.06
CA MET A 126 12.39 -3.35 -5.40
C MET A 126 13.55 -4.33 -5.24
N ILE A 127 14.75 -3.84 -5.50
CA ILE A 127 15.99 -4.59 -5.33
C ILE A 127 16.78 -3.93 -4.19
N PRO A 128 16.85 -4.56 -3.01
CA PRO A 128 17.44 -3.93 -1.82
C PRO A 128 18.96 -3.85 -1.84
N VAL A 129 19.62 -4.52 -2.80
CA VAL A 129 21.08 -4.54 -2.96
C VAL A 129 21.48 -4.01 -4.32
N SER A 130 22.63 -3.33 -4.39
CA SER A 130 23.14 -2.85 -5.68
C SER A 130 23.43 -4.02 -6.62
N SER A 131 22.89 -3.93 -7.84
CA SER A 131 23.02 -4.92 -8.90
C SER A 131 22.90 -4.26 -10.27
N PRO A 132 23.30 -4.92 -11.38
CA PRO A 132 23.10 -4.37 -12.72
C PRO A 132 21.62 -4.04 -13.01
N LEU A 133 20.69 -4.84 -12.52
CA LEU A 133 19.26 -4.61 -12.70
C LEU A 133 18.79 -3.39 -11.91
N GLN A 134 19.19 -3.25 -10.62
CA GLN A 134 18.86 -2.10 -9.81
C GLN A 134 19.37 -0.79 -10.43
N GLN A 135 20.63 -0.79 -10.92
CA GLN A 135 21.20 0.38 -11.60
C GLN A 135 20.43 0.75 -12.87
N ALA A 136 20.05 -0.24 -13.68
CA ALA A 136 19.27 0.00 -14.89
C ALA A 136 17.86 0.54 -14.59
N MET A 137 17.23 0.10 -13.50
CA MET A 137 15.95 0.65 -13.03
C MET A 137 16.09 2.10 -12.58
N ALA A 138 17.17 2.45 -11.90
CA ALA A 138 17.47 3.83 -11.51
C ALA A 138 17.71 4.72 -12.74
N GLU A 139 18.51 4.24 -13.71
CA GLU A 139 18.84 4.99 -14.94
C GLU A 139 17.61 5.22 -15.83
N ASN A 140 16.68 4.27 -15.92
CA ASN A 140 15.48 4.41 -16.74
C ASN A 140 14.27 5.01 -16.01
N GLY A 141 14.42 5.35 -14.72
CA GLY A 141 13.38 5.99 -13.90
C GLY A 141 12.25 5.07 -13.45
N THR A 142 12.49 3.75 -13.44
CA THR A 142 11.50 2.77 -12.93
C THR A 142 11.88 2.20 -11.57
N GLU A 143 12.95 2.66 -10.95
CA GLU A 143 13.30 2.25 -9.59
C GLU A 143 12.20 2.67 -8.60
N ALA A 144 11.93 1.82 -7.62
CA ALA A 144 11.06 2.17 -6.51
C ALA A 144 11.77 3.11 -5.54
N GLY A 145 11.16 4.22 -5.23
CA GLY A 145 11.69 5.24 -4.33
C GLY A 145 10.59 5.90 -3.50
N ALA A 146 11.00 6.89 -2.70
CA ALA A 146 10.08 7.72 -1.94
C ALA A 146 9.40 8.79 -2.82
N ASP A 147 10.03 9.15 -3.92
CA ASP A 147 9.52 10.17 -4.83
C ASP A 147 8.41 9.61 -5.73
N PRO A 148 7.32 10.38 -5.95
CA PRO A 148 6.25 9.98 -6.83
C PRO A 148 6.70 9.81 -8.28
N VAL A 149 6.03 8.91 -9.02
CA VAL A 149 6.32 8.66 -10.43
C VAL A 149 5.92 9.86 -11.28
N ALA A 150 6.88 10.43 -12.02
CA ALA A 150 6.69 11.66 -12.82
C ALA A 150 6.32 11.42 -14.28
N MET A 151 6.23 10.15 -14.73
CA MET A 151 5.90 9.77 -16.12
C MET A 151 4.55 9.10 -16.22
N GLY A 152 3.97 9.07 -17.43
CA GLY A 152 2.68 8.41 -17.67
C GLY A 152 2.75 6.87 -17.60
N ALA A 153 1.61 6.22 -17.45
CA ALA A 153 1.50 4.76 -17.26
C ALA A 153 2.13 3.94 -18.39
N ASP A 154 1.85 4.30 -19.65
CA ASP A 154 2.34 3.57 -20.81
C ASP A 154 3.86 3.70 -20.95
N GLU A 155 4.39 4.89 -20.69
CA GLU A 155 5.84 5.12 -20.70
C GLU A 155 6.53 4.36 -19.57
N TRP A 156 5.99 4.41 -18.36
CA TRP A 156 6.54 3.69 -17.22
C TRP A 156 6.56 2.18 -17.46
N LEU A 157 5.45 1.62 -17.96
CA LEU A 157 5.36 0.18 -18.25
C LEU A 157 6.30 -0.23 -19.38
N ALA A 158 6.41 0.58 -20.45
CA ALA A 158 7.32 0.31 -21.56
C ALA A 158 8.79 0.27 -21.09
N ARG A 159 9.21 1.27 -20.30
CA ARG A 159 10.57 1.31 -19.73
C ARG A 159 10.85 0.13 -18.81
N LEU A 160 9.89 -0.25 -17.95
CA LEU A 160 10.03 -1.41 -17.09
C LEU A 160 10.13 -2.71 -17.91
N ALA A 161 9.39 -2.80 -19.01
CA ALA A 161 9.38 -3.95 -19.90
C ALA A 161 10.68 -4.12 -20.72
N GLU A 162 11.53 -3.10 -20.83
CA GLU A 162 12.88 -3.22 -21.42
C GLU A 162 13.83 -4.05 -20.53
N LEU A 163 13.52 -4.17 -19.24
CA LEU A 163 14.36 -4.84 -18.27
C LEU A 163 13.93 -6.31 -18.08
N PRO A 164 14.88 -7.21 -17.80
CA PRO A 164 14.56 -8.60 -17.46
C PRO A 164 13.89 -8.69 -16.09
N LEU A 165 13.16 -9.79 -15.86
CA LEU A 165 12.68 -10.18 -14.54
C LEU A 165 13.85 -10.61 -13.65
N ALA A 166 13.78 -10.32 -12.36
CA ALA A 166 14.78 -10.75 -11.38
C ALA A 166 14.73 -12.27 -11.12
N PHE A 167 13.56 -12.90 -11.29
CA PHE A 167 13.33 -14.33 -11.10
C PHE A 167 12.13 -14.79 -11.94
N GLN A 168 11.98 -16.10 -12.09
CA GLN A 168 10.83 -16.71 -12.78
C GLN A 168 9.51 -16.37 -12.09
N PRO A 169 8.44 -15.99 -12.81
CA PRO A 169 7.15 -15.70 -12.22
C PRO A 169 6.69 -16.79 -11.24
N GLY A 170 6.35 -16.40 -10.03
CA GLY A 170 5.95 -17.29 -8.93
C GLY A 170 7.08 -17.95 -8.15
N GLN A 171 8.37 -17.76 -8.51
CA GLN A 171 9.49 -18.42 -7.87
C GLN A 171 10.33 -17.52 -6.95
N GLY A 172 9.99 -16.26 -6.84
CA GLY A 172 10.60 -15.29 -5.94
C GLY A 172 9.60 -14.24 -5.53
N TRP A 173 10.02 -13.37 -4.62
CA TRP A 173 9.20 -12.27 -4.13
C TRP A 173 10.00 -10.97 -4.16
N ARG A 174 9.43 -9.92 -4.71
CA ARG A 174 9.97 -8.56 -4.69
C ARG A 174 8.84 -7.57 -4.54
N TYR A 175 8.97 -6.73 -3.55
CA TYR A 175 7.96 -5.75 -3.17
C TYR A 175 7.75 -4.66 -4.22
N HIS A 176 6.56 -4.09 -4.30
CA HIS A 176 6.23 -2.78 -4.86
C HIS A 176 5.71 -2.79 -6.31
N HIS A 177 6.53 -3.02 -7.35
CA HIS A 177 6.20 -2.79 -8.78
C HIS A 177 4.98 -3.54 -9.27
N SER A 178 4.75 -4.75 -8.76
CA SER A 178 3.58 -5.56 -9.13
C SER A 178 2.27 -4.79 -8.96
N PHE A 179 2.18 -3.90 -7.96
CA PHE A 179 0.98 -3.11 -7.72
C PHE A 179 0.83 -1.90 -8.65
N ALA A 180 1.91 -1.29 -9.14
CA ALA A 180 1.82 -0.31 -10.22
C ALA A 180 1.32 -0.97 -11.51
N ILE A 181 1.88 -2.15 -11.84
CA ILE A 181 1.42 -2.97 -12.98
C ILE A 181 -0.06 -3.36 -12.80
N LEU A 182 -0.47 -3.74 -11.59
CA LEU A 182 -1.86 -4.09 -11.28
C LEU A 182 -2.82 -2.91 -11.50
N GLY A 183 -2.43 -1.68 -11.11
CA GLY A 183 -3.20 -0.47 -11.39
C GLY A 183 -3.36 -0.23 -12.89
N ILE A 184 -2.27 -0.35 -13.66
CA ILE A 184 -2.34 -0.24 -15.13
C ILE A 184 -3.24 -1.34 -15.71
N LEU A 185 -3.16 -2.57 -15.23
CA LEU A 185 -4.04 -3.67 -15.62
C LEU A 185 -5.51 -3.31 -15.36
N ILE A 186 -5.85 -2.83 -14.16
CA ILE A 186 -7.21 -2.39 -13.81
C ILE A 186 -7.71 -1.34 -14.80
N SER A 187 -6.89 -0.31 -15.09
CA SER A 187 -7.24 0.74 -16.05
C SER A 187 -7.53 0.18 -17.44
N ARG A 188 -6.67 -0.70 -17.96
CA ARG A 188 -6.87 -1.29 -19.30
C ARG A 188 -8.04 -2.26 -19.37
N VAL A 189 -8.24 -3.08 -18.33
CA VAL A 189 -9.42 -3.98 -18.23
C VAL A 189 -10.71 -3.18 -18.18
N THR A 190 -10.74 -2.06 -17.47
CA THR A 190 -11.95 -1.24 -17.29
C THR A 190 -12.17 -0.24 -18.41
N GLY A 191 -11.10 0.14 -19.14
CA GLY A 191 -11.11 1.19 -20.16
C GLY A 191 -11.17 2.60 -19.54
N ARG A 192 -10.78 2.76 -18.27
CA ARG A 192 -10.91 4.00 -17.50
C ARG A 192 -9.66 4.23 -16.64
N PRO A 193 -9.33 5.47 -16.24
CA PRO A 193 -8.35 5.72 -15.17
C PRO A 193 -8.69 4.91 -13.93
N THR A 194 -7.65 4.38 -13.26
CA THR A 194 -7.83 3.53 -12.07
C THR A 194 -8.54 4.26 -10.95
N GLY A 195 -8.23 5.55 -10.72
CA GLY A 195 -8.89 6.37 -9.71
C GLY A 195 -10.39 6.54 -9.97
N ASP A 196 -10.80 6.75 -11.23
CA ASP A 196 -12.21 6.81 -11.59
C ASP A 196 -12.92 5.47 -11.35
N HIS A 197 -12.26 4.36 -11.70
CA HIS A 197 -12.81 3.05 -11.42
C HIS A 197 -12.93 2.78 -9.91
N LEU A 198 -11.88 3.07 -9.14
CA LEU A 198 -11.91 2.92 -7.68
C LEU A 198 -13.05 3.73 -7.05
N ARG A 199 -13.19 5.00 -7.46
CA ARG A 199 -14.25 5.88 -6.94
C ARG A 199 -15.64 5.31 -7.20
N ASP A 200 -15.92 4.88 -8.42
CA ASP A 200 -17.27 4.49 -8.80
C ASP A 200 -17.64 3.05 -8.40
N ASP A 201 -16.63 2.16 -8.30
CA ASP A 201 -16.84 0.75 -8.01
C ASP A 201 -16.61 0.36 -6.55
N LEU A 202 -15.79 1.09 -5.80
CA LEU A 202 -15.38 0.71 -4.46
C LEU A 202 -15.51 1.84 -3.44
N THR A 203 -14.74 2.93 -3.61
CA THR A 203 -14.61 3.95 -2.54
C THR A 203 -15.88 4.77 -2.39
N GLY A 204 -16.53 5.17 -3.48
CA GLY A 204 -17.82 5.88 -3.43
C GLY A 204 -18.93 5.06 -2.78
N PRO A 205 -19.22 3.83 -3.25
CA PRO A 205 -20.19 2.94 -2.60
C PRO A 205 -19.94 2.71 -1.09
N LEU A 206 -18.67 2.66 -0.64
CA LEU A 206 -18.31 2.54 0.77
C LEU A 206 -18.41 3.87 1.55
N GLY A 207 -18.64 5.00 0.87
CA GLY A 207 -18.66 6.33 1.48
C GLY A 207 -17.27 6.92 1.77
N MET A 208 -16.21 6.40 1.14
CA MET A 208 -14.82 6.85 1.27
C MET A 208 -14.56 8.02 0.33
N VAL A 209 -15.16 9.17 0.64
CA VAL A 209 -15.21 10.33 -0.27
C VAL A 209 -13.89 11.09 -0.41
N ASP A 210 -12.99 10.91 0.55
CA ASP A 210 -11.68 11.56 0.61
C ASP A 210 -10.53 10.64 0.15
N THR A 211 -10.87 9.45 -0.38
CA THR A 211 -9.88 8.47 -0.85
C THR A 211 -9.70 8.59 -2.37
N ALA A 212 -8.54 9.10 -2.78
CA ALA A 212 -8.22 9.39 -4.18
C ALA A 212 -6.70 9.42 -4.41
N PHE A 213 -6.25 9.56 -5.67
CA PHE A 213 -4.82 9.72 -6.00
C PHE A 213 -4.31 11.17 -5.85
N TRP A 214 -5.17 12.11 -5.56
CA TRP A 214 -4.83 13.52 -5.32
C TRP A 214 -5.95 14.22 -4.56
N VAL A 215 -5.63 15.38 -3.95
CA VAL A 215 -6.56 16.19 -3.16
C VAL A 215 -7.04 17.37 -3.99
N PRO A 216 -8.35 17.56 -4.19
CA PRO A 216 -8.89 18.73 -4.85
C PRO A 216 -8.48 20.03 -4.14
N LEU A 217 -8.28 21.11 -4.90
CA LEU A 217 -7.75 22.38 -4.39
C LEU A 217 -8.57 22.97 -3.23
N ASP A 218 -9.89 22.82 -3.27
CA ASP A 218 -10.78 23.27 -2.21
C ASP A 218 -10.65 22.45 -0.92
N GLN A 219 -10.12 21.24 -0.99
CA GLN A 219 -9.83 20.35 0.14
C GLN A 219 -8.34 20.36 0.56
N ALA A 220 -7.47 21.03 -0.20
CA ALA A 220 -6.03 21.02 0.03
C ALA A 220 -5.63 21.48 1.46
N HIS A 221 -6.44 22.34 2.09
CA HIS A 221 -6.25 22.79 3.47
C HIS A 221 -6.30 21.65 4.52
N ARG A 222 -6.78 20.45 4.14
CA ARG A 222 -6.84 19.25 4.97
C ARG A 222 -5.62 18.34 4.79
N LEU A 223 -4.73 18.62 3.82
CA LEU A 223 -3.51 17.85 3.55
C LEU A 223 -2.36 18.36 4.42
N PRO A 224 -1.86 17.61 5.42
CA PRO A 224 -0.73 18.01 6.26
C PRO A 224 0.58 18.07 5.48
N ALA A 225 1.57 18.77 6.02
CA ALA A 225 2.94 18.71 5.53
C ALA A 225 3.56 17.31 5.75
N ALA A 226 4.44 16.90 4.85
CA ALA A 226 5.20 15.66 4.98
C ALA A 226 6.65 15.95 5.37
N TYR A 227 7.26 15.01 6.11
CA TYR A 227 8.57 15.18 6.71
C TYR A 227 9.44 13.93 6.56
N ARG A 228 10.75 14.17 6.70
CA ARG A 228 11.78 13.14 6.86
C ARG A 228 12.63 13.47 8.07
N HIS A 229 13.06 12.46 8.84
CA HIS A 229 14.10 12.63 9.86
C HIS A 229 15.47 12.83 9.19
N THR A 230 16.19 13.84 9.65
CA THR A 230 17.58 14.13 9.30
C THR A 230 18.37 14.37 10.57
N ASP A 231 19.68 14.57 10.49
CA ASP A 231 20.53 14.92 11.64
C ASP A 231 20.09 16.21 12.35
N ASP A 232 19.42 17.11 11.61
CA ASP A 232 18.90 18.38 12.14
C ASP A 232 17.45 18.28 12.66
N GLY A 233 16.86 17.06 12.68
CA GLY A 233 15.47 16.80 13.09
C GLY A 233 14.53 16.60 11.91
N LEU A 234 13.27 17.05 12.04
CA LEU A 234 12.26 16.91 10.98
C LEU A 234 12.49 17.93 9.86
N THR A 235 12.78 17.45 8.66
CA THR A 235 12.88 18.26 7.44
C THR A 235 11.63 18.06 6.59
N GLU A 236 10.97 19.15 6.18
CA GLU A 236 9.79 19.12 5.34
C GLU A 236 10.15 18.62 3.93
N THR A 237 9.43 17.61 3.44
CA THR A 237 9.55 17.03 2.10
C THR A 237 8.43 17.49 1.17
N GLU A 238 7.24 17.75 1.72
CA GLU A 238 6.13 18.37 1.00
C GLU A 238 5.37 19.36 1.89
N PRO A 239 4.96 20.52 1.37
CA PRO A 239 4.26 21.52 2.16
C PRO A 239 2.81 21.09 2.47
N ALA A 240 2.26 21.65 3.58
CA ALA A 240 0.85 21.51 3.87
C ALA A 240 0.00 22.15 2.78
N GLY A 241 -1.02 21.46 2.31
CA GLY A 241 -1.94 21.93 1.26
C GLY A 241 -1.30 22.05 -0.13
N GLY A 242 -0.11 21.50 -0.34
CA GLY A 242 0.64 21.62 -1.59
C GLY A 242 1.37 20.32 -1.96
N GLY A 243 2.36 20.46 -2.85
CA GLY A 243 3.18 19.34 -3.32
C GLY A 243 2.51 18.50 -4.38
N PHE A 244 3.04 17.30 -4.60
CA PHE A 244 2.60 16.37 -5.65
C PHE A 244 1.11 16.04 -5.54
N TYR A 245 0.62 15.80 -4.33
CA TYR A 245 -0.76 15.36 -4.10
C TYR A 245 -1.82 16.48 -4.18
N ALA A 246 -1.41 17.73 -4.41
CA ALA A 246 -2.34 18.85 -4.63
C ALA A 246 -2.80 18.98 -6.10
N GLY A 247 -2.48 18.04 -6.95
CA GLY A 247 -2.87 18.00 -8.36
C GLY A 247 -2.92 16.57 -8.92
N ALA A 248 -3.61 16.39 -10.03
CA ALA A 248 -3.75 15.09 -10.68
C ALA A 248 -2.37 14.55 -11.11
N PRO A 249 -2.03 13.30 -10.74
CA PRO A 249 -0.76 12.68 -11.11
C PRO A 249 -0.73 12.33 -12.61
N PRO A 250 0.46 12.06 -13.21
CA PRO A 250 0.58 11.59 -14.58
C PRO A 250 -0.16 10.27 -14.86
N PHE A 251 -0.24 9.38 -13.87
CA PHE A 251 -1.12 8.22 -13.81
C PHE A 251 -1.37 7.79 -12.37
N ASP A 252 -2.40 6.98 -12.16
CA ASP A 252 -2.85 6.50 -10.85
C ASP A 252 -1.95 5.36 -10.34
N VAL A 253 -0.84 5.71 -9.71
CA VAL A 253 0.19 4.75 -9.26
C VAL A 253 -0.29 3.96 -8.06
N SER A 254 -0.79 2.76 -8.33
CA SER A 254 -1.56 1.95 -7.37
C SER A 254 -0.72 1.16 -6.38
N HIS A 255 0.59 1.37 -6.32
CA HIS A 255 1.43 0.76 -5.29
C HIS A 255 1.56 1.63 -4.01
N ALA A 256 1.34 2.97 -4.10
CA ALA A 256 1.62 3.86 -2.96
C ALA A 256 0.95 5.25 -2.99
N GLU A 257 0.19 5.65 -4.00
CA GLU A 257 -0.11 7.06 -4.19
C GLU A 257 -1.56 7.47 -3.84
N LEU A 258 -2.33 6.66 -3.13
CA LEU A 258 -3.59 7.12 -2.58
C LEU A 258 -3.37 8.04 -1.37
N VAL A 259 -4.25 9.03 -1.28
CA VAL A 259 -4.56 9.75 -0.05
C VAL A 259 -5.87 9.22 0.52
N SER A 260 -6.04 9.35 1.84
CA SER A 260 -7.27 8.91 2.53
C SER A 260 -7.37 9.59 3.90
N THR A 261 -8.52 9.48 4.54
CA THR A 261 -8.71 9.81 5.95
C THR A 261 -8.77 8.54 6.80
N ALA A 262 -8.67 8.71 8.12
CA ALA A 262 -8.82 7.60 9.05
C ALA A 262 -10.23 6.98 8.97
N ASP A 263 -11.26 7.81 8.82
CA ASP A 263 -12.66 7.37 8.71
C ASP A 263 -12.90 6.57 7.43
N ASP A 264 -12.39 7.05 6.29
CA ASP A 264 -12.50 6.34 5.01
C ASP A 264 -11.79 4.97 5.09
N TYR A 265 -10.57 4.96 5.61
CA TYR A 265 -9.81 3.72 5.71
C TYR A 265 -10.44 2.72 6.69
N LEU A 266 -11.08 3.22 7.76
CA LEU A 266 -11.86 2.39 8.68
C LEU A 266 -13.07 1.77 7.98
N ALA A 267 -13.80 2.53 7.15
CA ALA A 267 -14.92 2.00 6.37
C ALA A 267 -14.47 0.82 5.48
N PHE A 268 -13.28 0.95 4.87
CA PHE A 268 -12.66 -0.11 4.08
C PHE A 268 -12.31 -1.35 4.93
N LEU A 269 -11.64 -1.17 6.08
CA LEU A 269 -11.26 -2.29 6.95
C LEU A 269 -12.47 -2.99 7.54
N ARG A 270 -13.52 -2.26 7.94
CA ARG A 270 -14.78 -2.85 8.41
C ARG A 270 -15.44 -3.72 7.34
N MET A 271 -15.43 -3.31 6.09
CA MET A 271 -15.91 -4.15 4.99
C MET A 271 -15.15 -5.48 4.94
N LEU A 272 -13.82 -5.48 5.10
CA LEU A 272 -13.01 -6.70 5.13
C LEU A 272 -13.30 -7.57 6.36
N VAL A 273 -13.38 -6.98 7.55
CA VAL A 273 -13.73 -7.68 8.82
C VAL A 273 -15.08 -8.39 8.70
N HIS A 274 -16.06 -7.76 8.03
CA HIS A 274 -17.38 -8.36 7.79
C HIS A 274 -17.42 -9.25 6.53
N GLY A 275 -16.29 -9.81 6.13
CA GLY A 275 -16.20 -10.79 5.03
C GLY A 275 -16.64 -10.25 3.68
N GLY A 276 -16.36 -8.98 3.42
CA GLY A 276 -16.66 -8.28 2.17
C GLY A 276 -18.04 -7.60 2.13
N ILE A 277 -18.71 -7.40 3.27
CA ILE A 277 -20.00 -6.69 3.35
C ILE A 277 -19.76 -5.25 3.80
N ALA A 278 -20.23 -4.28 3.02
CA ALA A 278 -20.15 -2.86 3.36
C ALA A 278 -20.90 -2.54 4.66
N GLN A 279 -20.27 -1.76 5.54
CA GLN A 279 -20.88 -1.32 6.81
C GLN A 279 -21.28 0.16 6.75
N THR A 280 -20.86 0.88 5.73
CA THR A 280 -21.04 2.32 5.52
C THR A 280 -21.40 2.63 4.07
N GLY A 281 -21.64 3.89 3.78
CA GLY A 281 -21.94 4.39 2.44
C GLY A 281 -23.28 3.92 1.88
N ASP A 282 -23.47 4.16 0.59
CA ASP A 282 -24.70 3.77 -0.14
C ASP A 282 -24.82 2.26 -0.30
N ALA A 283 -23.68 1.54 -0.27
CA ALA A 283 -23.64 0.08 -0.37
C ALA A 283 -23.82 -0.63 0.99
N ARG A 284 -24.18 0.08 2.05
CA ARG A 284 -24.33 -0.53 3.38
C ARG A 284 -25.23 -1.77 3.36
N GLY A 285 -24.68 -2.89 3.84
CA GLY A 285 -25.34 -4.21 3.83
C GLY A 285 -25.15 -4.99 2.52
N GLU A 286 -24.59 -4.40 1.48
CA GLU A 286 -24.28 -5.08 0.23
C GLU A 286 -22.94 -5.81 0.29
N ARG A 287 -22.81 -6.88 -0.44
CA ARG A 287 -21.57 -7.63 -0.58
C ARG A 287 -20.69 -7.00 -1.64
N MET A 288 -19.66 -6.27 -1.21
CA MET A 288 -18.67 -5.64 -2.07
C MET A 288 -17.64 -6.63 -2.59
N LEU A 289 -17.30 -7.66 -1.81
CA LEU A 289 -16.34 -8.71 -2.17
C LEU A 289 -16.88 -10.08 -1.76
N PRO A 290 -16.86 -11.13 -2.62
CA PRO A 290 -17.19 -12.49 -2.24
C PRO A 290 -16.41 -12.94 -0.99
N ALA A 291 -17.05 -13.67 -0.10
CA ALA A 291 -16.47 -14.04 1.20
C ALA A 291 -15.21 -14.90 1.07
N ASP A 292 -15.16 -15.76 0.06
CA ASP A 292 -14.00 -16.59 -0.25
C ASP A 292 -12.81 -15.76 -0.74
N LEU A 293 -13.04 -14.72 -1.56
CA LEU A 293 -11.99 -13.80 -1.99
C LEU A 293 -11.53 -12.88 -0.84
N ALA A 294 -12.45 -12.40 0.00
CA ALA A 294 -12.08 -11.66 1.20
C ALA A 294 -11.21 -12.51 2.14
N ALA A 295 -11.60 -13.76 2.38
CA ALA A 295 -10.83 -14.69 3.19
C ALA A 295 -9.47 -15.05 2.55
N ALA A 296 -9.40 -15.16 1.21
CA ALA A 296 -8.14 -15.42 0.52
C ALA A 296 -7.19 -14.22 0.60
N MET A 297 -7.70 -12.98 0.56
CA MET A 297 -6.91 -11.76 0.63
C MET A 297 -6.09 -11.67 1.92
N ILE A 298 -6.68 -12.07 3.05
CA ILE A 298 -6.09 -11.97 4.38
C ILE A 298 -5.43 -13.28 4.86
N ARG A 299 -5.00 -14.12 3.93
CA ARG A 299 -4.20 -15.33 4.21
C ARG A 299 -2.90 -15.28 3.43
N ASP A 300 -1.87 -15.92 3.97
CA ASP A 300 -0.60 -16.05 3.25
C ASP A 300 -0.78 -16.81 1.92
N GLN A 301 -0.46 -16.14 0.84
CA GLN A 301 -0.53 -16.62 -0.53
C GLN A 301 0.86 -16.87 -1.13
N THR A 302 1.93 -16.53 -0.36
CA THR A 302 3.30 -16.60 -0.87
C THR A 302 3.78 -18.03 -0.91
N PRO A 303 4.17 -18.55 -2.08
CA PRO A 303 4.77 -19.89 -2.16
C PRO A 303 6.03 -20.00 -1.27
N PRO A 304 6.24 -21.12 -0.56
CA PRO A 304 7.43 -21.29 0.29
C PRO A 304 8.75 -21.04 -0.45
N ALA A 305 8.83 -21.42 -1.71
CA ALA A 305 10.02 -21.20 -2.55
C ALA A 305 10.31 -19.73 -2.84
N ALA A 306 9.32 -18.83 -2.70
CA ALA A 306 9.46 -17.40 -2.93
C ALA A 306 9.91 -16.63 -1.67
N LYS A 307 9.91 -17.27 -0.50
CA LYS A 307 10.27 -16.66 0.79
C LYS A 307 11.79 -16.72 1.02
N ALA A 308 12.53 -15.91 0.25
CA ALA A 308 13.98 -15.83 0.40
C ALA A 308 14.39 -14.70 1.36
N PRO A 309 15.44 -14.88 2.19
CA PRO A 309 15.88 -13.85 3.17
C PRO A 309 16.27 -12.50 2.54
N ASP A 310 16.71 -12.51 1.28
CA ASP A 310 17.13 -11.32 0.53
C ASP A 310 15.98 -10.66 -0.27
N SER A 311 14.75 -11.15 -0.10
CA SER A 311 13.60 -10.67 -0.87
C SER A 311 13.02 -9.35 -0.37
N PHE A 312 13.32 -8.96 0.89
CA PHE A 312 12.86 -7.72 1.50
C PHE A 312 13.96 -7.08 2.37
N PHE A 313 13.73 -5.88 2.90
CA PHE A 313 14.70 -5.11 3.70
C PHE A 313 15.10 -5.79 5.02
N SER A 314 14.23 -6.64 5.59
CA SER A 314 14.52 -7.43 6.77
C SER A 314 14.76 -8.89 6.38
N PRO A 315 15.94 -9.46 6.65
CA PRO A 315 16.21 -10.85 6.35
C PRO A 315 15.36 -11.84 7.17
N THR A 316 14.78 -11.40 8.28
CA THR A 316 13.89 -12.18 9.14
C THR A 316 12.41 -11.97 8.82
N PHE A 317 12.08 -11.22 7.78
CA PHE A 317 10.69 -10.90 7.43
C PHE A 317 9.80 -12.15 7.34
N TRP A 318 10.29 -13.20 6.69
CA TRP A 318 9.55 -14.43 6.48
C TRP A 318 9.48 -15.37 7.70
N ASP A 319 10.21 -15.08 8.77
CA ASP A 319 10.15 -15.87 10.00
C ASP A 319 8.82 -15.62 10.74
N GLU A 320 8.30 -14.41 10.62
CA GLU A 320 7.09 -13.96 11.32
C GLU A 320 5.95 -13.58 10.38
N MET A 321 6.26 -13.26 9.11
CA MET A 321 5.30 -12.70 8.17
C MET A 321 5.02 -13.62 6.99
N GLY A 322 3.80 -13.51 6.47
CA GLY A 322 3.38 -13.95 5.16
C GLY A 322 2.90 -12.76 4.34
N TRP A 323 2.53 -13.00 3.09
CA TRP A 323 1.92 -12.01 2.22
C TRP A 323 0.63 -12.55 1.60
N GLY A 324 -0.47 -11.83 1.83
CA GLY A 324 -1.77 -12.10 1.21
C GLY A 324 -1.91 -11.39 -0.14
N PHE A 325 -3.11 -11.00 -0.51
CA PHE A 325 -3.32 -10.14 -1.66
C PHE A 325 -3.23 -8.67 -1.23
N GLY A 326 -2.02 -8.11 -1.27
CA GLY A 326 -1.75 -6.71 -0.96
C GLY A 326 -1.67 -6.33 0.51
N VAL A 327 -1.61 -7.31 1.41
CA VAL A 327 -1.47 -7.13 2.86
C VAL A 327 -0.44 -8.11 3.43
N GLY A 328 0.28 -7.68 4.46
CA GLY A 328 1.11 -8.57 5.28
C GLY A 328 0.25 -9.38 6.24
N ILE A 329 0.68 -10.59 6.54
CA ILE A 329 -0.01 -11.51 7.47
C ILE A 329 0.99 -11.89 8.56
N GLU A 330 0.68 -11.63 9.82
CA GLU A 330 1.47 -12.16 10.92
C GLU A 330 1.22 -13.67 11.05
N ALA A 331 2.24 -14.45 10.70
CA ALA A 331 2.12 -15.91 10.64
C ALA A 331 2.36 -16.58 12.00
N THR A 332 3.11 -15.91 12.89
CA THR A 332 3.54 -16.42 14.19
C THR A 332 3.45 -15.32 15.27
N GLY A 333 3.73 -15.68 16.53
CA GLY A 333 3.74 -14.71 17.63
C GLY A 333 2.38 -14.43 18.25
N PRO A 334 2.29 -13.41 19.14
CA PRO A 334 1.09 -13.13 19.91
C PRO A 334 -0.08 -12.62 19.05
N HIS A 335 0.20 -12.07 17.90
CA HIS A 335 -0.81 -11.54 16.97
C HIS A 335 -0.97 -12.40 15.71
N ALA A 336 -0.63 -13.70 15.78
CA ALA A 336 -0.76 -14.62 14.64
C ALA A 336 -2.19 -14.60 14.06
N GLY A 337 -2.27 -14.38 12.75
CA GLY A 337 -3.53 -14.18 12.02
C GLY A 337 -3.92 -12.71 11.83
N ARG A 338 -3.21 -11.75 12.44
CA ARG A 338 -3.34 -10.32 12.14
C ARG A 338 -3.00 -10.06 10.68
N PHE A 339 -3.79 -9.26 9.99
CA PHE A 339 -3.38 -8.68 8.72
C PHE A 339 -3.10 -7.19 8.87
N THR A 340 -2.03 -6.74 8.26
CA THR A 340 -1.47 -5.39 8.48
C THR A 340 -0.69 -4.91 7.28
N TRP A 341 -0.43 -3.62 7.21
CA TRP A 341 0.66 -3.06 6.42
C TRP A 341 0.98 -1.63 6.83
N SER A 342 2.21 -1.20 6.50
CA SER A 342 2.66 0.17 6.76
C SER A 342 2.87 0.93 5.46
N GLY A 343 2.62 2.22 5.47
CA GLY A 343 2.93 3.15 4.39
C GLY A 343 4.20 3.95 4.67
N GLY A 344 4.94 4.28 3.62
CA GLY A 344 6.23 4.96 3.68
C GLY A 344 6.24 6.31 4.40
N GLN A 345 5.08 6.96 4.56
CA GLN A 345 4.90 8.21 5.32
C GLN A 345 4.50 7.97 6.78
N GLY A 346 4.92 6.84 7.37
CA GLY A 346 4.63 6.52 8.77
C GLY A 346 3.16 6.24 9.03
N THR A 347 2.48 5.68 8.07
CA THR A 347 1.10 5.22 8.22
C THR A 347 1.08 3.72 8.46
N ASN A 348 0.08 3.25 9.19
CA ASN A 348 -0.07 1.83 9.50
C ASN A 348 -1.55 1.50 9.71
N PHE A 349 -1.93 0.29 9.33
CA PHE A 349 -3.15 -0.34 9.82
C PHE A 349 -2.86 -1.76 10.27
N TYR A 350 -3.68 -2.25 11.18
CA TYR A 350 -3.76 -3.67 11.51
C TYR A 350 -5.19 -4.08 11.82
N VAL A 351 -5.48 -5.35 11.62
CA VAL A 351 -6.73 -5.98 12.03
C VAL A 351 -6.39 -7.32 12.68
N ASP A 352 -6.78 -7.46 13.93
CA ASP A 352 -6.61 -8.69 14.69
C ASP A 352 -7.68 -9.73 14.36
N PRO A 353 -7.43 -11.02 14.65
CA PRO A 353 -8.40 -12.09 14.42
C PRO A 353 -9.72 -11.92 15.17
N ASP A 354 -9.73 -11.17 16.28
CA ASP A 354 -10.93 -10.85 17.07
C ASP A 354 -11.74 -9.67 16.50
N GLY A 355 -11.26 -9.05 15.42
CA GLY A 355 -11.87 -7.90 14.76
C GLY A 355 -11.45 -6.54 15.33
N THR A 356 -10.42 -6.49 16.18
CA THR A 356 -9.82 -5.23 16.61
C THR A 356 -9.13 -4.57 15.42
N ILE A 357 -9.41 -3.29 15.17
CA ILE A 357 -8.85 -2.48 14.07
C ILE A 357 -8.01 -1.36 14.67
N GLY A 358 -6.77 -1.24 14.23
CA GLY A 358 -5.92 -0.09 14.48
C GLY A 358 -5.56 0.65 13.19
N ILE A 359 -5.62 1.97 13.21
CA ILE A 359 -5.17 2.86 12.13
C ILE A 359 -4.33 3.96 12.74
N LEU A 360 -3.11 4.15 12.25
CA LEU A 360 -2.22 5.24 12.61
C LEU A 360 -1.80 5.97 11.35
N LEU A 361 -2.04 7.27 11.27
CA LEU A 361 -1.68 8.11 10.15
C LEU A 361 -0.79 9.25 10.64
N THR A 362 0.49 9.18 10.32
CA THR A 362 1.43 10.29 10.43
C THR A 362 1.78 10.80 9.03
N GLN A 363 2.65 11.76 8.92
CA GLN A 363 3.21 12.22 7.64
C GLN A 363 4.72 12.38 7.77
N VAL A 364 5.37 11.41 8.40
CA VAL A 364 6.83 11.34 8.54
C VAL A 364 7.32 10.04 7.93
N GLU A 365 8.33 10.11 7.07
CA GLU A 365 8.89 8.93 6.41
C GLU A 365 9.34 7.88 7.43
N LEU A 366 9.17 6.60 7.04
CA LEU A 366 9.61 5.46 7.86
C LEU A 366 11.10 5.54 8.15
N GLY A 367 11.44 5.55 9.42
CA GLY A 367 12.75 5.48 10.01
C GLY A 367 12.62 4.96 11.43
N ASP A 368 13.72 4.67 12.12
CA ASP A 368 13.70 4.01 13.43
C ASP A 368 12.72 4.65 14.44
N PRO A 369 12.64 6.00 14.61
CA PRO A 369 11.70 6.59 15.56
C PRO A 369 10.23 6.35 15.20
N VAL A 370 9.90 6.35 13.91
CA VAL A 370 8.52 6.15 13.42
C VAL A 370 8.15 4.67 13.46
N ILE A 371 9.09 3.77 13.18
CA ILE A 371 8.91 2.32 13.33
C ILE A 371 8.63 1.96 14.79
N GLU A 372 9.31 2.60 15.74
CA GLU A 372 9.05 2.38 17.17
C GLU A 372 7.66 2.87 17.57
N LEU A 373 7.23 4.06 17.12
CA LEU A 373 5.86 4.53 17.32
C LEU A 373 4.83 3.52 16.78
N ILE A 374 5.04 2.97 15.59
CA ILE A 374 4.13 1.96 15.01
C ILE A 374 4.11 0.70 15.88
N ARG A 375 5.25 0.22 16.36
CA ARG A 375 5.32 -0.96 17.23
C ARG A 375 4.57 -0.75 18.54
N GLU A 376 4.80 0.38 19.21
CA GLU A 376 4.08 0.72 20.45
C GLU A 376 2.57 0.83 20.20
N PHE A 377 2.16 1.46 19.08
CA PHE A 377 0.77 1.56 18.69
C PHE A 377 0.11 0.18 18.51
N GLN A 378 0.79 -0.74 17.85
CA GLN A 378 0.29 -2.10 17.58
C GLN A 378 0.13 -2.97 18.85
N THR A 379 0.71 -2.55 19.97
CA THR A 379 0.63 -3.28 21.26
C THR A 379 -0.37 -2.69 22.26
N LEU A 380 -1.03 -1.58 21.92
CA LEU A 380 -1.94 -0.89 22.86
C LEU A 380 -3.14 -1.72 23.33
N HIS A 381 -3.47 -2.80 22.65
CA HIS A 381 -4.57 -3.71 22.95
C HIS A 381 -4.14 -5.17 23.10
N GLY A 382 -2.83 -5.40 23.26
CA GLY A 382 -2.27 -6.73 23.54
C GLY A 382 -2.36 -7.15 25.01
#